data_3fefa7df652118b85c3f2345469ba3af
#
_entry.id   3fefa7df652118b85c3f2345469ba3af
#
_cell.length_a   1.000
_cell.length_b   1.000
_cell.length_c   1.000
_cell.angle_alpha   90.00
_cell.angle_beta   90.00
_cell.angle_gamma   90.00
#
_symmetry.space_group_name_H-M   'P 1'
#
loop_
_entity.id
_entity.type
_entity.pdbx_description
1 polymer ?
#
loop_
_entity_poly.entity_id
_entity_poly.type
_entity_poly.pdbx_seq_one_letter_code
_entity_poly.pdbx_strand_id
1 'polypeptide(L)'
;MKKIFSLLLLIISMSSFSDISNNPSSWYIVTDQVMGGKSELEAGFNDGVFSLKGYVTTVNNGGFVRLAHRPDSVDKEVKGIRFMAKGNNETYEVHVTMQGLRMPPWAYHSSTFDVTSEWQMFEINFSDFEKKSGMSPRLNPSNIRDISFAGYGRDFDVDLKVKEISFY
;
A
#
# COMPACT_ATOMS: atom_id res chain seq x y z
N MET A 1 -48.09 -4.18 37.88
CA MET A 1 -46.92 -3.38 37.47
C MET A 1 -46.17 -4.14 36.40
N LYS A 2 -46.30 -3.76 35.12
CA LYS A 2 -45.59 -4.41 33.98
C LYS A 2 -44.27 -3.73 33.77
N LYS A 3 -43.15 -4.43 33.96
CA LYS A 3 -41.79 -3.91 33.65
C LYS A 3 -41.58 -4.06 32.13
N ILE A 4 -41.51 -2.91 31.44
CA ILE A 4 -41.12 -2.85 30.02
C ILE A 4 -39.60 -2.92 30.01
N PHE A 5 -39.07 -4.06 29.48
CA PHE A 5 -37.64 -4.21 29.18
C PHE A 5 -37.39 -3.57 27.82
N SER A 6 -36.78 -2.35 27.82
CA SER A 6 -36.35 -1.72 26.60
C SER A 6 -35.06 -2.37 26.12
N LEU A 7 -35.14 -3.16 25.04
CA LEU A 7 -33.99 -3.75 24.37
C LEU A 7 -33.33 -2.69 23.51
N LEU A 8 -32.22 -2.14 23.97
CA LEU A 8 -31.41 -1.20 23.22
C LEU A 8 -30.64 -1.98 22.13
N LEU A 9 -31.14 -1.92 20.90
CA LEU A 9 -30.47 -2.53 19.74
C LEU A 9 -29.27 -1.69 19.37
N LEU A 10 -28.06 -2.14 19.73
CA LEU A 10 -26.80 -1.50 19.33
C LEU A 10 -26.57 -1.83 17.85
N ILE A 11 -26.92 -0.90 16.96
CA ILE A 11 -26.57 -1.00 15.53
C ILE A 11 -25.09 -0.70 15.41
N ILE A 12 -24.26 -1.76 15.35
CA ILE A 12 -22.86 -1.64 14.96
C ILE A 12 -22.87 -1.37 13.45
N SER A 13 -22.61 -0.14 13.06
CA SER A 13 -22.35 0.22 11.67
C SER A 13 -21.05 -0.47 11.23
N MET A 14 -21.16 -1.63 10.60
CA MET A 14 -20.03 -2.24 9.90
C MET A 14 -19.78 -1.42 8.65
N SER A 15 -18.80 -0.52 8.70
CA SER A 15 -18.25 0.10 7.50
C SER A 15 -17.73 -1.05 6.61
N SER A 16 -18.39 -1.31 5.49
CA SER A 16 -17.92 -2.27 4.50
C SER A 16 -16.72 -1.65 3.78
N PHE A 17 -15.53 -2.01 4.21
CA PHE A 17 -14.31 -1.65 3.50
C PHE A 17 -14.24 -2.44 2.20
N SER A 18 -14.10 -1.74 1.09
CA SER A 18 -13.91 -2.38 -0.22
C SER A 18 -12.52 -3.00 -0.27
N ASP A 19 -12.44 -4.31 -0.36
CA ASP A 19 -11.18 -5.02 -0.59
C ASP A 19 -10.72 -4.79 -2.03
N ILE A 20 -9.64 -4.06 -2.21
CA ILE A 20 -9.06 -3.73 -3.51
C ILE A 20 -8.10 -4.82 -4.03
N SER A 21 -7.77 -5.83 -3.23
CA SER A 21 -6.94 -6.96 -3.67
C SER A 21 -7.67 -7.93 -4.60
N ASN A 22 -9.00 -7.94 -4.62
CA ASN A 22 -9.81 -8.90 -5.38
C ASN A 22 -9.79 -8.69 -6.92
N ASN A 23 -9.17 -7.62 -7.41
CA ASN A 23 -8.99 -7.39 -8.84
C ASN A 23 -7.48 -7.31 -9.20
N PRO A 24 -6.82 -8.45 -9.42
CA PRO A 24 -5.38 -8.46 -9.69
C PRO A 24 -4.99 -7.73 -10.99
N SER A 25 -5.90 -7.60 -11.95
CA SER A 25 -5.62 -6.91 -13.23
C SER A 25 -5.48 -5.38 -13.05
N SER A 26 -5.91 -4.82 -11.93
CA SER A 26 -5.73 -3.39 -11.60
C SER A 26 -4.38 -3.09 -10.93
N TRP A 27 -3.56 -4.13 -10.68
CA TRP A 27 -2.24 -4.02 -10.09
C TRP A 27 -1.15 -4.19 -11.16
N TYR A 28 -0.07 -3.47 -11.02
CA TYR A 28 1.04 -3.49 -11.97
C TYR A 28 2.40 -3.30 -11.28
N ILE A 29 3.44 -3.83 -11.91
CA ILE A 29 4.82 -3.73 -11.41
C ILE A 29 5.46 -2.46 -11.96
N VAL A 30 6.22 -1.77 -11.12
CA VAL A 30 7.13 -0.70 -11.50
C VAL A 30 8.47 -0.93 -10.81
N THR A 31 9.55 -0.93 -11.58
CA THR A 31 10.91 -1.05 -11.06
C THR A 31 11.76 0.13 -11.52
N ASP A 32 12.91 0.31 -10.91
CA ASP A 32 13.89 1.35 -11.29
C ASP A 32 14.48 1.15 -12.69
N GLN A 33 14.21 0.04 -13.36
CA GLN A 33 14.59 -0.19 -14.75
C GLN A 33 14.05 0.89 -15.69
N VAL A 34 12.93 1.53 -15.35
CA VAL A 34 12.40 2.70 -16.09
C VAL A 34 13.37 3.89 -16.10
N MET A 35 14.36 3.88 -15.20
CA MET A 35 15.40 4.91 -15.08
C MET A 35 16.82 4.35 -15.34
N GLY A 36 16.93 3.10 -15.80
CA GLY A 36 18.21 2.43 -16.05
C GLY A 36 18.78 1.68 -14.84
N GLY A 37 18.02 1.55 -13.74
CA GLY A 37 18.35 0.70 -12.60
C GLY A 37 18.36 -0.79 -12.93
N LYS A 38 18.67 -1.61 -11.96
CA LYS A 38 18.86 -3.07 -12.13
C LYS A 38 18.01 -3.91 -11.17
N SER A 39 17.12 -3.29 -10.40
CA SER A 39 16.19 -4.01 -9.53
C SER A 39 15.18 -4.81 -10.34
N GLU A 40 14.78 -5.97 -9.82
CA GLU A 40 13.82 -6.87 -10.48
C GLU A 40 12.71 -7.28 -9.52
N LEU A 41 11.51 -7.42 -10.06
CA LEU A 41 10.34 -7.87 -9.31
C LEU A 41 9.45 -8.75 -10.20
N GLU A 42 9.08 -9.90 -9.66
CA GLU A 42 8.00 -10.74 -10.15
C GLU A 42 6.83 -10.67 -9.16
N ALA A 43 5.61 -10.58 -9.66
CA ALA A 43 4.41 -10.65 -8.85
C ALA A 43 3.47 -11.74 -9.36
N GLY A 44 3.05 -12.63 -8.46
CA GLY A 44 2.00 -13.61 -8.67
C GLY A 44 0.75 -13.27 -7.87
N PHE A 45 -0.40 -13.78 -8.31
CA PHE A 45 -1.66 -13.67 -7.56
C PHE A 45 -2.34 -15.02 -7.52
N ASN A 46 -2.63 -15.51 -6.31
CA ASN A 46 -3.38 -16.73 -6.10
C ASN A 46 -4.21 -16.64 -4.82
N ASP A 47 -5.48 -17.04 -4.89
CA ASP A 47 -6.42 -17.09 -3.77
C ASP A 47 -6.43 -15.80 -2.92
N GLY A 48 -6.50 -14.64 -3.57
CA GLY A 48 -6.55 -13.34 -2.89
C GLY A 48 -5.20 -12.84 -2.36
N VAL A 49 -4.09 -13.56 -2.60
CA VAL A 49 -2.76 -13.25 -2.12
C VAL A 49 -1.86 -12.81 -3.26
N PHE A 50 -1.28 -11.62 -3.17
CA PHE A 50 -0.14 -11.21 -3.98
C PHE A 50 1.14 -11.77 -3.39
N SER A 51 1.99 -12.34 -4.24
CA SER A 51 3.32 -12.83 -3.88
C SER A 51 4.35 -12.09 -4.72
N LEU A 52 5.24 -11.34 -4.07
CA LEU A 52 6.28 -10.54 -4.69
C LEU A 52 7.63 -11.19 -4.42
N LYS A 53 8.40 -11.45 -5.47
CA LYS A 53 9.76 -11.97 -5.38
C LYS A 53 10.69 -11.20 -6.31
N GLY A 54 11.92 -10.97 -5.86
CA GLY A 54 12.90 -10.25 -6.64
C GLY A 54 14.01 -9.70 -5.78
N TYR A 55 14.62 -8.63 -6.22
CA TYR A 55 15.66 -7.93 -5.45
C TYR A 55 15.65 -6.44 -5.77
N VAL A 56 16.01 -5.66 -4.76
CA VAL A 56 16.33 -4.24 -4.90
C VAL A 56 17.83 -4.08 -4.94
N THR A 57 18.33 -3.26 -5.86
CA THR A 57 19.73 -2.86 -5.89
C THR A 57 19.88 -1.39 -6.25
N THR A 58 20.83 -0.73 -5.59
CA THR A 58 21.12 0.70 -5.80
C THR A 58 22.06 0.97 -6.97
N VAL A 59 22.45 -0.08 -7.69
CA VAL A 59 23.29 0.03 -8.90
C VAL A 59 22.61 0.94 -9.94
N ASN A 60 23.40 1.78 -10.61
CA ASN A 60 22.96 2.75 -11.61
C ASN A 60 21.94 3.79 -11.07
N ASN A 61 22.08 4.21 -9.81
CA ASN A 61 21.14 5.10 -9.12
C ASN A 61 19.70 4.54 -9.10
N GLY A 62 19.56 3.21 -9.13
CA GLY A 62 18.33 2.50 -8.86
C GLY A 62 17.98 2.47 -7.39
N GLY A 63 17.20 1.50 -6.98
CA GLY A 63 16.90 1.23 -5.58
C GLY A 63 15.42 1.11 -5.28
N PHE A 64 14.58 0.68 -6.24
CA PHE A 64 13.19 0.37 -5.92
C PHE A 64 12.55 -0.68 -6.82
N VAL A 65 11.63 -1.40 -6.21
CA VAL A 65 10.60 -2.21 -6.87
C VAL A 65 9.26 -1.93 -6.22
N ARG A 66 8.17 -1.94 -6.99
CA ARG A 66 6.82 -1.66 -6.48
C ARG A 66 5.77 -2.54 -7.14
N LEU A 67 4.82 -3.04 -6.35
CA LEU A 67 3.52 -3.49 -6.83
C LEU A 67 2.52 -2.35 -6.57
N ALA A 68 1.99 -1.75 -7.62
CA ALA A 68 1.18 -0.55 -7.57
C ALA A 68 -0.25 -0.80 -8.03
N HIS A 69 -1.19 -0.08 -7.44
CA HIS A 69 -2.60 -0.05 -7.78
C HIS A 69 -3.05 1.39 -8.00
N ARG A 70 -3.84 1.58 -9.05
CA ARG A 70 -4.50 2.86 -9.32
C ARG A 70 -5.99 2.72 -9.04
N PRO A 71 -6.48 3.25 -7.90
CA PRO A 71 -7.90 3.26 -7.62
C PRO A 71 -8.65 4.21 -8.58
N ASP A 72 -9.87 3.86 -8.97
CA ASP A 72 -10.74 4.73 -9.76
C ASP A 72 -11.10 6.00 -8.96
N SER A 73 -11.36 5.84 -7.68
CA SER A 73 -11.59 6.92 -6.72
C SER A 73 -11.31 6.45 -5.30
N VAL A 74 -10.96 7.38 -4.43
CA VAL A 74 -10.86 7.16 -2.98
C VAL A 74 -11.76 8.19 -2.29
N ASP A 75 -12.63 7.74 -1.39
CA ASP A 75 -13.49 8.63 -0.63
C ASP A 75 -12.64 9.56 0.25
N LYS A 76 -13.04 10.82 0.34
CA LYS A 76 -12.35 11.84 1.13
C LYS A 76 -12.30 11.55 2.64
N GLU A 77 -13.26 10.76 3.14
CA GLU A 77 -13.36 10.38 4.56
C GLU A 77 -12.46 9.16 4.92
N VAL A 78 -11.81 8.55 3.93
CA VAL A 78 -10.84 7.48 4.15
C VAL A 78 -9.66 8.01 4.95
N LYS A 79 -9.29 7.26 5.99
CA LYS A 79 -8.24 7.66 6.95
C LYS A 79 -6.90 7.00 6.69
N GLY A 80 -6.91 5.84 6.01
CA GLY A 80 -5.69 5.06 5.82
C GLY A 80 -5.89 3.82 4.97
N ILE A 81 -4.89 2.97 5.02
CA ILE A 81 -4.86 1.66 4.37
C ILE A 81 -4.68 0.57 5.40
N ARG A 82 -5.40 -0.54 5.23
CA ARG A 82 -5.27 -1.76 6.01
C ARG A 82 -4.96 -2.92 5.08
N PHE A 83 -4.09 -3.82 5.53
CA PHE A 83 -3.72 -5.03 4.78
C PHE A 83 -3.10 -6.06 5.70
N MET A 84 -3.08 -7.33 5.24
CA MET A 84 -2.29 -8.39 5.84
C MET A 84 -1.00 -8.56 5.05
N ALA A 85 0.14 -8.71 5.73
CA ALA A 85 1.40 -9.00 5.09
C ALA A 85 2.25 -10.00 5.89
N LYS A 86 3.15 -10.68 5.17
CA LYS A 86 4.26 -11.48 5.71
C LYS A 86 5.41 -11.52 4.71
N GLY A 87 6.61 -11.86 5.17
CA GLY A 87 7.77 -11.91 4.28
C GLY A 87 9.05 -12.39 4.98
N ASN A 88 10.16 -11.91 4.50
CA ASN A 88 11.53 -12.33 4.80
C ASN A 88 12.21 -11.55 5.94
N ASN A 89 11.48 -11.05 6.92
CA ASN A 89 11.98 -10.23 8.04
C ASN A 89 12.64 -8.92 7.59
N GLU A 90 12.09 -8.31 6.54
CA GLU A 90 12.57 -7.07 5.95
C GLU A 90 11.58 -5.92 6.19
N THR A 91 12.11 -4.69 6.06
CA THR A 91 11.30 -3.47 6.04
C THR A 91 10.89 -3.14 4.62
N TYR A 92 9.60 -2.94 4.41
CA TYR A 92 9.00 -2.47 3.18
C TYR A 92 8.32 -1.12 3.40
N GLU A 93 7.91 -0.49 2.30
CA GLU A 93 7.17 0.78 2.37
C GLU A 93 5.82 0.68 1.66
N VAL A 94 4.83 1.41 2.16
CA VAL A 94 3.66 1.79 1.39
C VAL A 94 3.93 3.17 0.80
N HIS A 95 3.84 3.31 -0.52
CA HIS A 95 3.95 4.59 -1.20
C HIS A 95 2.58 5.06 -1.67
N VAL A 96 2.32 6.35 -1.54
CA VAL A 96 1.13 7.03 -2.05
C VAL A 96 1.57 8.19 -2.94
N THR A 97 1.11 8.17 -4.20
CA THR A 97 1.31 9.28 -5.13
C THR A 97 0.01 10.02 -5.34
N MET A 98 0.10 11.33 -5.56
CA MET A 98 -1.07 12.19 -5.68
C MET A 98 -1.35 12.54 -7.14
N GLN A 99 -2.61 12.75 -7.49
CA GLN A 99 -3.00 13.36 -8.76
C GLN A 99 -2.53 14.81 -8.79
N GLY A 100 -2.22 15.32 -9.97
CA GLY A 100 -1.82 16.73 -10.15
C GLY A 100 -0.86 16.91 -11.31
N LEU A 101 -0.46 18.15 -11.52
CA LEU A 101 0.47 18.57 -12.57
C LEU A 101 1.76 17.77 -12.47
N ARG A 102 2.16 17.13 -13.57
CA ARG A 102 3.44 16.44 -13.85
C ARG A 102 4.34 16.27 -12.62
N MET A 103 3.86 15.46 -11.65
CA MET A 103 4.64 15.18 -10.46
C MET A 103 5.82 14.29 -10.85
N PRO A 104 7.04 14.64 -10.45
CA PRO A 104 8.19 13.77 -10.70
C PRO A 104 8.02 12.44 -9.94
N PRO A 105 8.61 11.32 -10.42
CA PRO A 105 8.46 10.00 -9.82
C PRO A 105 8.83 9.92 -8.33
N TRP A 106 9.68 10.84 -7.87
CA TRP A 106 10.11 10.95 -6.46
C TRP A 106 9.20 11.81 -5.59
N ALA A 107 8.12 12.37 -6.13
CA ALA A 107 7.15 13.16 -5.38
C ALA A 107 6.04 12.25 -4.84
N TYR A 108 6.32 11.52 -3.77
CA TYR A 108 5.38 10.60 -3.11
C TYR A 108 5.39 10.79 -1.59
N HIS A 109 4.46 10.14 -0.92
CA HIS A 109 4.42 9.97 0.52
C HIS A 109 4.69 8.50 0.82
N SER A 110 5.38 8.19 1.91
CA SER A 110 5.63 6.82 2.32
C SER A 110 5.49 6.60 3.81
N SER A 111 5.15 5.38 4.18
CA SER A 111 5.23 4.86 5.53
C SER A 111 5.84 3.46 5.48
N THR A 112 6.69 3.14 6.44
CA THR A 112 7.36 1.83 6.55
C THR A 112 6.50 0.83 7.29
N PHE A 113 6.72 -0.47 7.02
CA PHE A 113 6.20 -1.58 7.80
C PHE A 113 7.19 -2.74 7.79
N ASP A 114 7.35 -3.39 8.95
CA ASP A 114 8.27 -4.51 9.13
C ASP A 114 7.49 -5.82 9.06
N VAL A 115 7.88 -6.73 8.18
CA VAL A 115 7.24 -8.04 8.06
C VAL A 115 8.06 -9.12 8.73
N THR A 116 7.37 -10.16 9.21
CA THR A 116 7.98 -11.41 9.66
C THR A 116 7.50 -12.57 8.77
N SER A 117 7.93 -13.79 9.04
CA SER A 117 7.44 -15.00 8.37
C SER A 117 5.95 -15.28 8.63
N GLU A 118 5.35 -14.63 9.64
CA GLU A 118 3.95 -14.82 10.02
C GLU A 118 3.06 -13.70 9.46
N TRP A 119 1.81 -14.03 9.18
CA TRP A 119 0.82 -13.04 8.77
C TRP A 119 0.53 -12.04 9.88
N GLN A 120 0.68 -10.77 9.57
CA GLN A 120 0.42 -9.65 10.46
C GLN A 120 -0.56 -8.67 9.80
N MET A 121 -1.45 -8.08 10.62
CA MET A 121 -2.32 -6.98 10.21
C MET A 121 -1.57 -5.66 10.35
N PHE A 122 -1.58 -4.87 9.28
CA PHE A 122 -1.09 -3.50 9.28
C PHE A 122 -2.25 -2.54 9.04
N GLU A 123 -2.29 -1.49 9.81
CA GLU A 123 -3.23 -0.38 9.65
C GLU A 123 -2.43 0.91 9.73
N ILE A 124 -2.32 1.63 8.63
CA ILE A 124 -1.47 2.82 8.49
C ILE A 124 -2.34 4.01 8.15
N ASN A 125 -2.43 4.97 9.06
CA ASN A 125 -3.14 6.22 8.82
C ASN A 125 -2.41 7.08 7.79
N PHE A 126 -3.14 7.80 6.96
CA PHE A 126 -2.53 8.75 6.01
C PHE A 126 -1.82 9.92 6.68
N SER A 127 -2.15 10.22 7.95
CA SER A 127 -1.41 11.18 8.77
C SER A 127 0.02 10.75 9.10
N ASP A 128 0.28 9.43 9.06
CA ASP A 128 1.56 8.83 9.45
C ASP A 128 2.53 8.70 8.25
N PHE A 129 2.08 9.11 7.07
CA PHE A 129 2.89 9.10 5.87
C PHE A 129 3.81 10.33 5.82
N GLU A 130 5.08 10.06 5.64
CA GLU A 130 6.08 11.11 5.43
C GLU A 130 6.10 11.58 3.98
N LYS A 131 6.20 12.88 3.80
CA LYS A 131 6.39 13.52 2.51
C LYS A 131 7.83 13.39 2.06
N LYS A 132 8.10 12.69 0.96
CA LYS A 132 9.47 12.43 0.46
C LYS A 132 10.00 13.51 -0.48
N SER A 133 9.19 14.49 -0.88
CA SER A 133 9.63 15.63 -1.69
C SER A 133 8.89 16.90 -1.30
N GLY A 134 9.58 18.01 -1.28
CA GLY A 134 8.98 19.35 -1.13
C GLY A 134 7.92 19.66 -2.20
N MET A 135 7.99 19.01 -3.36
CA MET A 135 7.05 19.17 -4.47
C MET A 135 5.76 18.35 -4.29
N SER A 136 5.73 17.34 -3.40
CA SER A 136 4.50 16.58 -3.16
C SER A 136 3.44 17.48 -2.53
N PRO A 137 2.19 17.50 -3.01
CA PRO A 137 1.10 18.20 -2.33
C PRO A 137 0.82 17.54 -0.98
N ARG A 138 0.00 18.19 -0.14
CA ARG A 138 -0.50 17.54 1.07
C ARG A 138 -1.30 16.29 0.67
N LEU A 139 -1.11 15.18 1.40
CA LEU A 139 -1.88 13.96 1.17
C LEU A 139 -3.37 14.25 1.42
N ASN A 140 -4.18 13.96 0.41
CA ASN A 140 -5.63 14.07 0.42
C ASN A 140 -6.19 12.81 -0.25
N PRO A 141 -6.98 11.99 0.46
CA PRO A 141 -7.49 10.72 -0.07
C PRO A 141 -8.15 10.85 -1.44
N SER A 142 -9.00 11.85 -1.66
CA SER A 142 -9.70 12.05 -2.93
C SER A 142 -8.79 12.38 -4.13
N ASN A 143 -7.53 12.71 -3.88
CA ASN A 143 -6.52 13.02 -4.90
C ASN A 143 -5.43 11.94 -5.01
N ILE A 144 -5.63 10.78 -4.41
CA ILE A 144 -4.71 9.64 -4.56
C ILE A 144 -4.73 9.19 -6.03
N ARG A 145 -3.54 9.11 -6.63
CA ARG A 145 -3.33 8.56 -7.96
C ARG A 145 -3.00 7.08 -7.92
N ASP A 146 -2.00 6.73 -7.13
CA ASP A 146 -1.54 5.35 -6.98
C ASP A 146 -1.19 5.08 -5.51
N ILE A 147 -1.42 3.83 -5.10
CA ILE A 147 -0.88 3.27 -3.86
C ILE A 147 -0.03 2.06 -4.21
N SER A 148 1.08 1.84 -3.50
CA SER A 148 1.95 0.70 -3.81
C SER A 148 2.67 0.14 -2.59
N PHE A 149 2.98 -1.16 -2.64
CA PHE A 149 3.90 -1.84 -1.75
C PHE A 149 5.28 -1.84 -2.39
N ALA A 150 6.30 -1.36 -1.68
CA ALA A 150 7.61 -1.08 -2.24
C ALA A 150 8.74 -1.71 -1.42
N GLY A 151 9.71 -2.30 -2.13
CA GLY A 151 11.07 -2.45 -1.65
C GLY A 151 11.85 -1.23 -2.10
N TYR A 152 12.60 -0.56 -1.19
CA TYR A 152 13.18 0.74 -1.47
C TYR A 152 14.51 1.04 -0.76
N GLY A 153 15.40 1.75 -1.45
CA GLY A 153 16.48 2.56 -0.90
C GLY A 153 17.75 1.83 -0.47
N ARG A 154 17.79 0.50 -0.55
CA ARG A 154 18.95 -0.32 -0.20
C ARG A 154 18.95 -1.62 -0.99
N ASP A 155 20.08 -2.34 -0.99
CA ASP A 155 20.20 -3.64 -1.61
C ASP A 155 19.64 -4.73 -0.69
N PHE A 156 18.64 -5.51 -1.15
CA PHE A 156 18.06 -6.64 -0.43
C PHE A 156 17.18 -7.51 -1.32
N ASP A 157 17.01 -8.77 -0.91
CA ASP A 157 16.07 -9.69 -1.56
C ASP A 157 14.64 -9.40 -1.14
N VAL A 158 13.74 -9.38 -2.10
CA VAL A 158 12.30 -9.19 -1.89
C VAL A 158 11.61 -10.53 -1.81
N ASP A 159 10.94 -10.81 -0.71
CA ASP A 159 9.95 -11.91 -0.56
C ASP A 159 8.83 -11.40 0.34
N LEU A 160 7.80 -10.82 -0.29
CA LEU A 160 6.67 -10.20 0.38
C LEU A 160 5.37 -10.83 -0.12
N LYS A 161 4.49 -11.17 0.81
CA LYS A 161 3.10 -11.55 0.51
C LYS A 161 2.14 -10.56 1.14
N VAL A 162 1.14 -10.15 0.35
CA VAL A 162 0.11 -9.16 0.78
C VAL A 162 -1.27 -9.64 0.36
N LYS A 163 -2.26 -9.43 1.23
CA LYS A 163 -3.67 -9.74 0.97
C LYS A 163 -4.61 -8.83 1.78
N GLU A 164 -5.91 -8.95 1.53
CA GLU A 164 -6.95 -8.22 2.27
C GLU A 164 -6.68 -6.72 2.33
N ILE A 165 -6.31 -6.15 1.17
CA ILE A 165 -5.93 -4.75 1.05
C ILE A 165 -7.18 -3.89 0.93
N SER A 166 -7.37 -2.95 1.84
CA SER A 166 -8.54 -2.06 1.85
C SER A 166 -8.21 -0.68 2.38
N PHE A 167 -8.96 0.30 1.92
CA PHE A 167 -9.00 1.62 2.56
C PHE A 167 -9.99 1.58 3.74
N TYR A 168 -9.76 2.37 4.79
CA TYR A 168 -10.64 2.45 5.96
C TYR A 168 -10.86 3.90 6.43
#